data_9dba2fe3191b44cd3eafded5eb9f1d06
#
_entry.id   9dba2fe3191b44cd3eafded5eb9f1d06
#
_cell.length_a   1.000
_cell.length_b   1.000
_cell.length_c   1.000
_cell.angle_alpha   90.00
_cell.angle_beta   90.00
_cell.angle_gamma   90.00
#
_symmetry.space_group_name_H-M   'P 1'
#
loop_
_entity.id
_entity.type
_entity.pdbx_description
1 polymer ?
#
loop_
_entity_poly.entity_id
_entity_poly.type
_entity_poly.pdbx_seq_one_letter_code
_entity_poly.pdbx_strand_id
1 'polypeptide(L)'
;MSKHALQIASEILIVDDEEDIRDLIAGILHDEGYETRVAGDSDGALNAVRQRRPQLLVLDIWLQGSKLDGIQVLDTLKREQPDLPVVMISGHGTIETAVASIKKGAYDFIEKPFKADRLIHVVGRALEAARLRREVQELKLKAGDDSEMVGNSSAISKIVL
;
A
#
# COMPACT_ATOMS: atom_id res chain seq x y z
N MET A 1 -19.75 10.02 7.72
CA MET A 1 -19.48 9.76 8.73
C MET A 1 -19.85 8.52 9.26
N SER A 2 -20.97 8.14 9.18
CA SER A 2 -21.33 6.91 9.76
C SER A 2 -20.63 5.72 9.19
N LYS A 3 -20.28 5.70 7.93
CA LYS A 3 -19.60 4.54 7.42
C LYS A 3 -18.21 4.38 8.02
N HIS A 4 -17.58 5.48 8.40
CA HIS A 4 -16.30 5.37 9.09
C HIS A 4 -16.48 4.91 10.53
N ALA A 5 -17.60 5.27 11.13
CA ALA A 5 -17.86 4.85 12.50
C ALA A 5 -18.15 3.36 12.61
N LEU A 6 -18.64 2.75 11.51
CA LEU A 6 -18.99 1.33 11.52
C LEU A 6 -17.86 0.43 11.09
N GLN A 7 -16.74 0.99 10.65
CA GLN A 7 -15.60 0.22 10.18
C GLN A 7 -14.39 0.50 11.02
N ILE A 8 -13.53 -0.50 11.15
CA ILE A 8 -12.24 -0.27 11.78
C ILE A 8 -11.45 0.63 10.85
N ALA A 9 -10.94 1.73 11.38
CA ALA A 9 -10.19 2.68 10.58
C ALA A 9 -8.94 2.03 10.02
N SER A 10 -8.70 2.23 8.73
CA SER A 10 -7.48 1.75 8.12
C SER A 10 -6.32 2.62 8.57
N GLU A 11 -5.19 1.99 8.82
CA GLU A 11 -3.99 2.70 9.23
C GLU A 11 -3.07 2.87 8.04
N ILE A 12 -2.61 4.10 7.82
CA ILE A 12 -1.75 4.43 6.71
C ILE A 12 -0.44 4.97 7.24
N LEU A 13 0.67 4.40 6.78
CA LEU A 13 2.00 4.89 7.11
C LEU A 13 2.46 5.83 6.01
N ILE A 14 2.91 7.01 6.39
CA ILE A 14 3.35 8.04 5.45
C ILE A 14 4.85 8.25 5.64
N VAL A 15 5.60 8.06 4.57
CA VAL A 15 7.06 8.17 4.61
C VAL A 15 7.51 9.26 3.66
N ASP A 16 8.05 10.33 4.23
CA ASP A 16 8.55 11.47 3.46
C ASP A 16 9.61 12.15 4.32
N ASP A 17 10.70 12.60 3.71
CA ASP A 17 11.76 13.26 4.46
C ASP A 17 11.42 14.70 4.84
N GLU A 18 10.38 15.26 4.26
CA GLU A 18 9.93 16.62 4.58
C GLU A 18 8.79 16.58 5.57
N GLU A 19 9.00 17.15 6.73
CA GLU A 19 8.00 17.13 7.79
C GLU A 19 6.70 17.79 7.37
N ASP A 20 6.80 18.91 6.64
CA ASP A 20 5.62 19.65 6.20
C ASP A 20 4.75 18.78 5.30
N ILE A 21 5.36 18.01 4.42
CA ILE A 21 4.62 17.14 3.52
C ILE A 21 4.00 15.98 4.28
N ARG A 22 4.74 15.40 5.23
CA ARG A 22 4.19 14.33 6.07
C ARG A 22 2.94 14.82 6.80
N ASP A 23 3.04 16.01 7.40
CA ASP A 23 1.93 16.56 8.17
C ASP A 23 0.75 16.86 7.26
N LEU A 24 1.00 17.38 6.08
CA LEU A 24 -0.05 17.68 5.12
C LEU A 24 -0.80 16.42 4.72
N ILE A 25 -0.07 15.38 4.36
CA ILE A 25 -0.68 14.12 3.93
C ILE A 25 -1.43 13.49 5.10
N ALA A 26 -0.82 13.48 6.28
CA ALA A 26 -1.45 12.91 7.47
C ALA A 26 -2.76 13.65 7.79
N GLY A 27 -2.76 14.98 7.70
CA GLY A 27 -3.96 15.75 7.97
C GLY A 27 -5.08 15.45 6.98
N ILE A 28 -4.75 15.37 5.70
CA ILE A 28 -5.73 15.07 4.66
C ILE A 28 -6.36 13.70 4.92
N LEU A 29 -5.53 12.71 5.20
CA LEU A 29 -6.02 11.34 5.38
C LEU A 29 -6.76 11.17 6.70
N HIS A 30 -6.29 11.84 7.74
CA HIS A 30 -6.98 11.81 9.02
C HIS A 30 -8.38 12.39 8.89
N ASP A 31 -8.53 13.47 8.11
CA ASP A 31 -9.84 14.08 7.89
C ASP A 31 -10.79 13.14 7.15
N GLU A 32 -10.25 12.15 6.43
CA GLU A 32 -11.06 11.16 5.74
C GLU A 32 -11.37 9.94 6.60
N GLY A 33 -10.94 9.94 7.86
CA GLY A 33 -11.23 8.86 8.80
C GLY A 33 -10.15 7.81 8.93
N TYR A 34 -9.01 8.00 8.29
CA TYR A 34 -7.90 7.05 8.40
C TYR A 34 -7.06 7.36 9.63
N GLU A 35 -6.45 6.33 10.19
CA GLU A 35 -5.41 6.52 11.19
C GLU A 35 -4.08 6.64 10.48
N THR A 36 -3.19 7.50 10.99
CA THR A 36 -1.92 7.75 10.30
C THR A 36 -0.74 7.59 11.23
N ARG A 37 0.34 7.08 10.68
CA ARG A 37 1.66 7.08 11.31
C ARG A 37 2.63 7.68 10.30
N VAL A 38 3.74 8.20 10.77
CA VAL A 38 4.70 8.86 9.89
C VAL A 38 6.11 8.34 10.14
N ALA A 39 6.94 8.42 9.12
CA ALA A 39 8.37 8.14 9.24
C ALA A 39 9.10 9.06 8.27
N GLY A 40 10.34 9.40 8.59
CA GLY A 40 11.11 10.36 7.80
C GLY A 40 12.23 9.76 6.99
N ASP A 41 12.51 8.47 7.14
CA ASP A 41 13.60 7.83 6.40
C ASP A 41 13.34 6.33 6.27
N SER A 42 14.28 5.64 5.62
CA SER A 42 14.13 4.22 5.33
C SER A 42 14.10 3.37 6.59
N ASP A 43 14.98 3.66 7.56
CA ASP A 43 15.01 2.88 8.79
C ASP A 43 13.72 3.01 9.55
N GLY A 44 13.20 4.24 9.67
CA GLY A 44 11.92 4.48 10.32
C GLY A 44 10.77 3.78 9.63
N ALA A 45 10.78 3.79 8.28
CA ALA A 45 9.74 3.15 7.50
C ALA A 45 9.75 1.64 7.70
N LEU A 46 10.92 1.02 7.59
CA LEU A 46 11.03 -0.42 7.73
C LEU A 46 10.67 -0.88 9.14
N ASN A 47 11.15 -0.15 10.15
CA ASN A 47 10.81 -0.48 11.53
C ASN A 47 9.32 -0.33 11.80
N ALA A 48 8.70 0.72 11.27
CA ALA A 48 7.27 0.96 11.49
C ALA A 48 6.43 -0.16 10.89
N VAL A 49 6.78 -0.60 9.69
CA VAL A 49 6.05 -1.69 9.04
C VAL A 49 6.22 -3.00 9.79
N ARG A 50 7.45 -3.27 10.24
CA ARG A 50 7.76 -4.52 10.94
C ARG A 50 7.13 -4.58 12.32
N GLN A 51 6.97 -3.43 12.98
CA GLN A 51 6.30 -3.39 14.26
C GLN A 51 4.81 -3.65 14.12
N ARG A 52 4.18 -3.03 13.14
CA ARG A 52 2.76 -3.22 12.88
C ARG A 52 2.51 -2.86 11.43
N ARG A 53 2.08 -3.84 10.66
CA ARG A 53 1.84 -3.66 9.23
C ARG A 53 0.68 -2.70 9.01
N PRO A 54 0.89 -1.59 8.29
CA PRO A 54 -0.23 -0.70 7.97
C PRO A 54 -1.07 -1.31 6.85
N GLN A 55 -2.27 -0.79 6.66
CA GLN A 55 -3.10 -1.21 5.55
C GLN A 55 -2.59 -0.65 4.22
N LEU A 56 -1.87 0.47 4.27
CA LEU A 56 -1.33 1.09 3.07
C LEU A 56 -0.13 1.94 3.44
N LEU A 57 0.81 2.05 2.51
CA LEU A 57 2.01 2.87 2.66
C LEU A 57 2.01 3.96 1.60
N VAL A 58 2.19 5.22 2.02
CA VAL A 58 2.46 6.34 1.11
C VAL A 58 3.94 6.64 1.24
N LEU A 59 4.68 6.55 0.14
CA LEU A 59 6.14 6.53 0.20
C LEU A 59 6.74 7.49 -0.84
N ASP A 60 7.54 8.44 -0.35
CA ASP A 60 8.27 9.34 -1.22
C ASP A 60 9.44 8.61 -1.88
N ILE A 61 9.66 8.88 -3.16
CA ILE A 61 10.77 8.27 -3.89
C ILE A 61 12.10 8.79 -3.38
N TRP A 62 12.20 10.10 -3.15
CA TRP A 62 13.47 10.72 -2.78
C TRP A 62 13.51 11.00 -1.29
N LEU A 63 14.21 10.15 -0.55
CA LEU A 63 14.35 10.28 0.90
C LEU A 63 15.74 10.78 1.21
N GLN A 64 15.90 12.09 1.26
CA GLN A 64 17.19 12.71 1.51
C GLN A 64 17.68 12.35 2.91
N GLY A 65 18.96 12.11 3.05
CA GLY A 65 19.55 11.75 4.33
C GLY A 65 19.25 10.33 4.80
N SER A 66 18.56 9.56 3.97
CA SER A 66 18.17 8.18 4.30
C SER A 66 19.19 7.21 3.71
N LYS A 67 19.33 6.05 4.33
CA LYS A 67 20.23 5.01 3.81
C LYS A 67 19.75 4.47 2.49
N LEU A 68 18.43 4.29 2.36
CA LEU A 68 17.81 3.80 1.14
C LEU A 68 16.88 4.86 0.60
N ASP A 69 16.75 4.94 -0.71
CA ASP A 69 15.73 5.79 -1.31
C ASP A 69 14.38 5.06 -1.31
N GLY A 70 13.34 5.77 -1.76
CA GLY A 70 11.99 5.21 -1.72
C GLY A 70 11.82 3.97 -2.59
N ILE A 71 12.49 3.92 -3.75
CA ILE A 71 12.39 2.74 -4.62
C ILE A 71 13.02 1.52 -3.93
N GLN A 72 14.14 1.72 -3.24
CA GLN A 72 14.79 0.64 -2.52
C GLN A 72 13.95 0.17 -1.34
N VAL A 73 13.29 1.10 -0.65
CA VAL A 73 12.37 0.75 0.43
C VAL A 73 11.18 -0.05 -0.13
N LEU A 74 10.63 0.40 -1.25
CA LEU A 74 9.54 -0.30 -1.91
C LEU A 74 9.94 -1.73 -2.23
N ASP A 75 11.10 -1.92 -2.84
CA ASP A 75 11.59 -3.24 -3.22
C ASP A 75 11.71 -4.14 -2.00
N THR A 76 12.30 -3.63 -0.91
CA THR A 76 12.48 -4.39 0.32
C THR A 76 11.14 -4.79 0.93
N LEU A 77 10.22 -3.83 1.03
CA LEU A 77 8.94 -4.09 1.66
C LEU A 77 8.05 -5.00 0.83
N LYS A 78 8.12 -4.91 -0.50
CA LYS A 78 7.33 -5.81 -1.34
C LYS A 78 7.83 -7.24 -1.27
N ARG A 79 9.11 -7.43 -0.98
CA ARG A 79 9.63 -8.78 -0.74
C ARG A 79 9.18 -9.32 0.61
N GLU A 80 9.12 -8.48 1.63
CA GLU A 80 8.70 -8.90 2.97
C GLU A 80 7.19 -8.98 3.10
N GLN A 81 6.47 -8.06 2.46
CA GLN A 81 5.02 -7.93 2.56
C GLN A 81 4.45 -7.77 1.15
N PRO A 82 4.37 -8.86 0.37
CA PRO A 82 3.96 -8.74 -1.04
C PRO A 82 2.58 -8.11 -1.23
N ASP A 83 1.70 -8.24 -0.24
CA ASP A 83 0.33 -7.76 -0.35
C ASP A 83 0.13 -6.35 0.19
N LEU A 84 1.18 -5.71 0.69
CA LEU A 84 1.08 -4.35 1.20
C LEU A 84 0.91 -3.38 0.04
N PRO A 85 -0.20 -2.65 -0.05
CA PRO A 85 -0.34 -1.67 -1.13
C PRO A 85 0.53 -0.46 -0.84
N VAL A 86 1.24 0.01 -1.85
CA VAL A 86 2.15 1.14 -1.75
C VAL A 86 1.79 2.16 -2.82
N VAL A 87 1.60 3.41 -2.41
CA VAL A 87 1.42 4.54 -3.32
C VAL A 87 2.67 5.39 -3.23
N MET A 88 3.34 5.59 -4.36
CA MET A 88 4.55 6.41 -4.40
C MET A 88 4.21 7.86 -4.65
N ILE A 89 4.98 8.77 -4.06
CA ILE A 89 4.85 10.20 -4.35
C ILE A 89 6.22 10.78 -4.62
N SER A 90 6.28 11.84 -5.42
CA SER A 90 7.55 12.52 -5.67
C SER A 90 7.36 13.88 -6.33
N GLY A 91 8.18 14.84 -5.93
CA GLY A 91 8.23 16.13 -6.58
C GLY A 91 9.22 16.19 -7.72
N HIS A 92 10.06 15.19 -7.83
CA HIS A 92 11.11 15.16 -8.86
C HIS A 92 11.05 13.90 -9.70
N GLY A 93 9.87 13.30 -9.76
CA GLY A 93 9.71 12.06 -10.49
C GLY A 93 9.73 12.30 -12.00
N THR A 94 10.22 11.32 -12.72
CA THR A 94 10.15 11.27 -14.16
C THR A 94 9.22 10.13 -14.53
N ILE A 95 8.87 10.06 -15.82
CA ILE A 95 8.09 8.92 -16.32
C ILE A 95 8.84 7.63 -16.01
N GLU A 96 10.16 7.66 -16.13
CA GLU A 96 10.99 6.48 -15.87
C GLU A 96 10.90 6.01 -14.42
N THR A 97 10.94 6.95 -13.46
CA THR A 97 10.82 6.56 -12.05
C THR A 97 9.42 6.07 -11.72
N ALA A 98 8.40 6.67 -12.34
CA ALA A 98 7.04 6.19 -12.15
C ALA A 98 6.88 4.76 -12.66
N VAL A 99 7.39 4.49 -13.85
CA VAL A 99 7.35 3.15 -14.44
C VAL A 99 8.11 2.16 -13.58
N ALA A 100 9.30 2.54 -13.09
CA ALA A 100 10.10 1.68 -12.23
C ALA A 100 9.36 1.32 -10.95
N SER A 101 8.66 2.31 -10.36
CA SER A 101 7.89 2.08 -9.16
C SER A 101 6.77 1.06 -9.39
N ILE A 102 6.04 1.22 -10.48
CA ILE A 102 4.95 0.31 -10.80
C ILE A 102 5.48 -1.10 -11.05
N LYS A 103 6.60 -1.20 -11.78
CA LYS A 103 7.21 -2.51 -12.04
C LYS A 103 7.67 -3.21 -10.77
N LYS A 104 8.03 -2.46 -9.75
CA LYS A 104 8.45 -3.05 -8.48
C LYS A 104 7.28 -3.30 -7.53
N GLY A 105 6.06 -3.04 -7.97
CA GLY A 105 4.89 -3.42 -7.23
C GLY A 105 4.09 -2.30 -6.60
N ALA A 106 4.44 -1.03 -6.87
CA ALA A 106 3.62 0.07 -6.38
C ALA A 106 2.26 0.05 -7.06
N TYR A 107 1.24 0.41 -6.29
CA TYR A 107 -0.11 0.48 -6.83
C TYR A 107 -0.27 1.66 -7.78
N ASP A 108 0.28 2.82 -7.40
CA ASP A 108 0.15 4.03 -8.22
C ASP A 108 1.25 5.00 -7.82
N PHE A 109 1.34 6.10 -8.56
CA PHE A 109 2.33 7.13 -8.39
C PHE A 109 1.63 8.48 -8.43
N ILE A 110 1.92 9.36 -7.49
CA ILE A 110 1.34 10.70 -7.41
C ILE A 110 2.47 11.72 -7.47
N GLU A 111 2.35 12.68 -8.35
CA GLU A 111 3.35 13.72 -8.53
C GLU A 111 3.04 14.91 -7.62
N LYS A 112 4.06 15.47 -6.99
CA LYS A 112 3.93 16.70 -6.20
C LYS A 112 4.09 17.89 -7.14
N PRO A 113 3.38 18.98 -6.92
CA PRO A 113 2.33 19.15 -5.93
C PRO A 113 1.06 18.45 -6.36
N PHE A 114 0.34 17.91 -5.40
CA PHE A 114 -0.89 17.17 -5.69
C PHE A 114 -2.06 17.85 -5.01
N LYS A 115 -3.25 17.58 -5.52
CA LYS A 115 -4.49 18.03 -4.89
C LYS A 115 -4.93 16.99 -3.87
N ALA A 116 -5.56 17.46 -2.79
CA ALA A 116 -6.06 16.56 -1.77
C ALA A 116 -6.98 15.50 -2.37
N ASP A 117 -7.85 15.90 -3.31
CA ASP A 117 -8.77 14.97 -3.96
C ASP A 117 -8.05 13.83 -4.66
N ARG A 118 -6.93 14.13 -5.31
CA ARG A 118 -6.14 13.10 -6.00
C ARG A 118 -5.59 12.10 -5.00
N LEU A 119 -5.03 12.58 -3.90
CA LEU A 119 -4.47 11.71 -2.87
C LEU A 119 -5.57 10.83 -2.29
N ILE A 120 -6.68 11.43 -1.91
CA ILE A 120 -7.81 10.69 -1.31
C ILE A 120 -8.31 9.62 -2.27
N HIS A 121 -8.44 9.97 -3.54
CA HIS A 121 -8.95 9.04 -4.54
C HIS A 121 -8.01 7.85 -4.71
N VAL A 122 -6.71 8.10 -4.87
CA VAL A 122 -5.74 7.02 -5.10
C VAL A 122 -5.63 6.13 -3.88
N VAL A 123 -5.59 6.71 -2.68
CA VAL A 123 -5.51 5.93 -1.44
C VAL A 123 -6.75 5.04 -1.30
N GLY A 124 -7.92 5.60 -1.53
CA GLY A 124 -9.17 4.84 -1.43
C GLY A 124 -9.21 3.68 -2.42
N ARG A 125 -8.75 3.91 -3.65
CA ARG A 125 -8.74 2.86 -4.67
C ARG A 125 -7.73 1.78 -4.33
N ALA A 126 -6.59 2.17 -3.81
CA ALA A 126 -5.55 1.20 -3.44
C ALA A 126 -6.02 0.30 -2.29
N LEU A 127 -6.69 0.89 -1.29
CA LEU A 127 -7.23 0.11 -0.17
C LEU A 127 -8.33 -0.82 -0.64
N GLU A 128 -9.18 -0.37 -1.54
CA GLU A 128 -10.26 -1.19 -2.07
C GLU A 128 -9.70 -2.36 -2.88
N ALA A 129 -8.70 -2.11 -3.72
CA ALA A 129 -8.08 -3.17 -4.50
C ALA A 129 -7.43 -4.22 -3.60
N ALA A 130 -6.79 -3.78 -2.51
CA ALA A 130 -6.15 -4.71 -1.57
C ALA A 130 -7.21 -5.55 -0.84
N ARG A 131 -8.32 -4.94 -0.45
CA ARG A 131 -9.40 -5.64 0.22
C ARG A 131 -10.00 -6.71 -0.70
N LEU A 132 -10.26 -6.36 -1.94
CA LEU A 132 -10.81 -7.30 -2.90
C LEU A 132 -9.84 -8.46 -3.18
N ARG A 133 -8.56 -8.16 -3.25
CA ARG A 133 -7.56 -9.22 -3.46
C ARG A 133 -7.54 -10.20 -2.28
N ARG A 134 -7.66 -9.70 -1.07
CA ARG A 134 -7.71 -10.58 0.12
C ARG A 134 -8.94 -11.47 0.07
N GLU A 135 -10.09 -10.92 -0.30
CA GLU A 135 -11.33 -11.70 -0.39
C GLU A 135 -11.21 -12.81 -1.44
N VAL A 136 -10.61 -12.51 -2.57
CA VAL A 136 -10.42 -13.51 -3.62
C VAL A 136 -9.50 -14.63 -3.12
N GLN A 137 -8.43 -14.28 -2.43
CA GLN A 137 -7.51 -15.28 -1.90
C GLN A 137 -8.18 -16.17 -0.86
N GLU A 138 -8.99 -15.60 -0.01
CA GLU A 138 -9.74 -16.38 0.98
C GLU A 138 -10.71 -17.33 0.32
N LEU A 139 -11.40 -16.88 -0.71
CA LEU A 139 -12.30 -17.74 -1.45
C LEU A 139 -11.58 -18.89 -2.15
N LYS A 140 -10.41 -18.60 -2.70
CA LYS A 140 -9.61 -19.64 -3.34
C LYS A 140 -9.14 -20.69 -2.36
N LEU A 141 -8.75 -20.27 -1.17
CA LEU A 141 -8.33 -21.23 -0.16
C LEU A 141 -9.48 -22.12 0.27
N LYS A 142 -10.67 -21.55 0.43
CA LYS A 142 -11.83 -22.35 0.76
C LYS A 142 -12.18 -23.34 -0.33
N ALA A 143 -12.12 -22.90 -1.59
CA ALA A 143 -12.40 -23.78 -2.71
C ALA A 143 -11.38 -24.91 -2.80
N GLY A 144 -10.11 -24.59 -2.53
CA GLY A 144 -9.07 -25.59 -2.53
C GLY A 144 -9.27 -26.64 -1.46
N ASP A 145 -9.65 -26.20 -0.26
CA ASP A 145 -9.95 -27.13 0.83
C ASP A 145 -11.13 -28.01 0.50
N ASP A 146 -12.18 -27.44 -0.08
CA ASP A 146 -13.35 -28.20 -0.48
C ASP A 146 -13.00 -29.22 -1.54
N SER A 147 -12.16 -28.83 -2.50
CA SER A 147 -11.72 -29.77 -3.54
C SER A 147 -10.98 -30.94 -2.96
N GLU A 148 -10.11 -30.70 -2.01
CA GLU A 148 -9.38 -31.76 -1.37
C GLU A 148 -10.31 -32.71 -0.62
N MET A 149 -11.30 -32.16 0.03
CA MET A 149 -12.24 -32.97 0.76
C MET A 149 -13.08 -33.84 -0.18
N VAL A 150 -13.38 -33.33 -1.31
CA VAL A 150 -14.14 -34.06 -2.28
C VAL A 150 -13.28 -35.10 -3.00
N GLY A 151 -12.07 -35.08 -2.77
CA GLY A 151 -11.27 -36.01 -3.35
C GLY A 151 -10.75 -35.58 -4.54
N ASN A 152 -10.48 -34.91 -4.78
CA ASN A 152 -9.87 -34.52 -5.66
C ASN A 152 -10.01 -34.50 -6.85
N SER A 153 -10.79 -34.44 -7.01
CA SER A 153 -11.03 -34.45 -8.15
C SER A 153 -10.52 -33.46 -8.75
N SER A 154 -10.28 -32.88 -8.37
CA SER A 154 -9.85 -32.04 -8.88
C SER A 154 -9.10 -31.92 -9.68
N ALA A 155 -8.85 -32.37 -9.50
CA ALA A 155 -8.00 -32.24 -10.27
C ALA A 155 -8.46 -31.86 -11.42
N ILE A 156 -9.29 -31.99 -11.52
CA ILE A 156 -9.65 -31.80 -12.47
C ILE A 156 -9.88 -30.72 -12.78
N SER A 157 -10.23 -30.38 -12.39
CA SER A 157 -10.45 -29.43 -12.68
C SER A 157 -9.64 -28.64 -13.08
N LYS A 158 -9.17 -28.95 -13.11
CA LYS A 158 -8.46 -28.25 -13.46
C LYS A 158 -8.28 -28.03 -14.51
N ILE A 159 -8.75 -28.24 -14.88
CA ILE A 159 -8.55 -28.00 -15.73
C ILE A 159 -9.00 -27.35 -16.22
N VAL A 160 -9.63 -27.24 -16.31
CA VAL A 160 -10.00 -26.66 -16.72
C VAL A 160 -9.88 -25.82 -16.78
N LEU A 161 -9.99 -25.81 -16.85
CA LEU A 161 -9.81 -25.11 -16.96
C LEU A 161 -9.45 -24.53 -17.12
#